data_93fb4ecb34257670591557f173de3445
#
_entry.id   93fb4ecb34257670591557f173de3445
#
_cell.length_a   1.000
_cell.length_b   1.000
_cell.length_c   1.000
_cell.angle_alpha   90.00
_cell.angle_beta   90.00
_cell.angle_gamma   90.00
#
_symmetry.space_group_name_H-M   'P 1'
#
loop_
_entity.id
_entity.type
_entity.pdbx_description
1 polymer ?
#
loop_
_entity_poly.entity_id
_entity_poly.type
_entity_poly.pdbx_seq_one_letter_code
_entity_poly.pdbx_strand_id
1 'polypeptide(L)'
;MKNFKTSEFQSVERRYLSYIFFLFGLSIMSLAPRTPDLKANLNVNNGTFGTLLSTASIGSIVMLLIGGQIVHRIGAKRAMQIGSTAVAITYIVLAHTKSPFVFVVASILSGAAISIYHIASSGHTLHRQDQVGKIIIPKLHGAWGIGALASSAIAFLVAANVSIAWHITTLMVVVWVIT
;
A
#
# COMPACT_ATOMS: atom_id res chain seq x y z
N MET A 1 14.46 -25.25 -27.77
CA MET A 1 13.26 -25.44 -26.91
C MET A 1 13.39 -24.89 -25.47
N LYS A 2 14.56 -24.90 -24.82
CA LYS A 2 14.74 -24.32 -23.46
C LYS A 2 14.48 -22.79 -23.40
N ASN A 3 14.87 -22.02 -24.42
CA ASN A 3 14.76 -20.58 -24.44
C ASN A 3 13.30 -20.04 -24.58
N PHE A 4 12.42 -20.80 -25.20
CA PHE A 4 11.02 -20.38 -25.38
C PHE A 4 10.23 -20.47 -24.06
N LYS A 5 10.38 -21.58 -23.31
CA LYS A 5 9.75 -21.75 -21.99
C LYS A 5 10.22 -20.72 -20.95
N THR A 6 11.52 -20.35 -21.01
CA THR A 6 12.09 -19.33 -20.11
C THR A 6 11.54 -17.93 -20.40
N SER A 7 11.35 -17.56 -21.67
CA SER A 7 10.82 -16.25 -22.05
C SER A 7 9.34 -16.09 -21.69
N GLU A 8 8.56 -17.14 -21.83
CA GLU A 8 7.13 -17.17 -21.50
C GLU A 8 6.93 -17.09 -19.97
N PHE A 9 7.69 -17.89 -19.20
CA PHE A 9 7.68 -17.82 -17.74
C PHE A 9 8.05 -16.43 -17.23
N GLN A 10 9.08 -15.81 -17.76
CA GLN A 10 9.49 -14.44 -17.42
C GLN A 10 8.43 -13.40 -17.77
N SER A 11 7.65 -13.60 -18.83
CA SER A 11 6.56 -12.69 -19.21
C SER A 11 5.38 -12.77 -18.26
N VAL A 12 5.01 -13.98 -17.82
CA VAL A 12 3.93 -14.21 -16.83
C VAL A 12 4.30 -13.62 -15.47
N GLU A 13 5.50 -13.89 -15.00
CA GLU A 13 6.00 -13.36 -13.72
C GLU A 13 6.03 -11.82 -13.70
N ARG A 14 6.47 -11.19 -14.80
CA ARG A 14 6.46 -9.73 -14.92
C ARG A 14 5.06 -9.14 -14.90
N ARG A 15 4.07 -9.80 -15.54
CA ARG A 15 2.67 -9.39 -15.49
C ARG A 15 2.13 -9.47 -14.06
N TYR A 16 2.43 -10.56 -13.37
CA TYR A 16 2.03 -10.76 -11.98
C TYR A 16 2.62 -9.68 -11.05
N LEU A 17 3.92 -9.39 -11.17
CA LEU A 17 4.55 -8.32 -10.39
C LEU A 17 3.93 -6.95 -10.70
N SER A 18 3.66 -6.64 -11.97
CA SER A 18 2.99 -5.38 -12.34
C SER A 18 1.59 -5.28 -11.74
N TYR A 19 0.87 -6.39 -11.69
CA TYR A 19 -0.45 -6.45 -11.08
C TYR A 19 -0.40 -6.20 -9.55
N ILE A 20 0.54 -6.82 -8.85
CA ILE A 20 0.75 -6.59 -7.41
C ILE A 20 1.10 -5.13 -7.14
N PHE A 21 1.99 -4.53 -7.93
CA PHE A 21 2.34 -3.11 -7.79
C PHE A 21 1.15 -2.19 -8.06
N PHE A 22 0.35 -2.49 -9.07
CA PHE A 22 -0.90 -1.77 -9.35
C PHE A 22 -1.87 -1.82 -8.16
N LEU A 23 -2.14 -3.01 -7.62
CA LEU A 23 -3.02 -3.18 -6.47
C LEU A 23 -2.51 -2.45 -5.23
N PHE A 24 -1.21 -2.44 -5.03
CA PHE A 24 -0.60 -1.73 -3.92
C PHE A 24 -0.74 -0.21 -4.08
N GLY A 25 -0.52 0.32 -5.29
CA GLY A 25 -0.78 1.73 -5.60
C GLY A 25 -2.23 2.12 -5.39
N LEU A 26 -3.15 1.26 -5.84
CA LEU A 26 -4.60 1.41 -5.64
C LEU A 26 -4.96 1.48 -4.15
N SER A 27 -4.37 0.62 -3.33
CA SER A 27 -4.61 0.57 -1.88
C SER A 27 -4.07 1.81 -1.17
N ILE A 28 -2.77 2.11 -1.34
CA ILE A 28 -2.10 3.17 -0.57
C ILE A 28 -2.70 4.55 -0.87
N MET A 29 -3.08 4.82 -2.10
CA MET A 29 -3.60 6.13 -2.49
C MET A 29 -5.09 6.31 -2.21
N SER A 30 -5.78 5.30 -1.69
CA SER A 30 -7.22 5.35 -1.46
C SER A 30 -7.68 6.37 -0.41
N LEU A 31 -6.87 6.63 0.61
CA LEU A 31 -7.20 7.60 1.66
C LEU A 31 -6.85 9.04 1.28
N ALA A 32 -5.88 9.26 0.39
CA ALA A 32 -5.38 10.60 0.08
C ALA A 32 -6.48 11.55 -0.44
N PRO A 33 -7.33 11.18 -1.41
CA PRO A 33 -8.42 12.04 -1.87
C PRO A 33 -9.56 12.17 -0.85
N ARG A 34 -9.62 11.28 0.15
CA ARG A 34 -10.64 11.27 1.21
C ARG A 34 -10.15 11.92 2.51
N THR A 35 -9.02 12.62 2.46
CA THR A 35 -8.45 13.37 3.59
C THR A 35 -9.44 14.35 4.25
N PRO A 36 -10.29 15.09 3.51
CA PRO A 36 -11.32 15.94 4.11
C PRO A 36 -12.33 15.16 4.97
N ASP A 37 -12.72 13.96 4.52
CA ASP A 37 -13.65 13.10 5.28
C ASP A 37 -13.02 12.59 6.58
N LEU A 38 -11.74 12.20 6.54
CA LEU A 38 -10.99 11.80 7.75
C LEU A 38 -10.98 12.92 8.78
N LYS A 39 -10.68 14.14 8.34
CA LYS A 39 -10.69 15.31 9.22
C LYS A 39 -12.08 15.58 9.79
N ALA A 40 -13.12 15.49 8.98
CA ALA A 40 -14.49 15.68 9.41
C ALA A 40 -14.92 14.63 10.46
N ASN A 41 -14.53 13.35 10.25
CA ASN A 41 -14.80 12.27 11.21
C ASN A 41 -14.17 12.54 12.58
N LEU A 42 -12.96 13.11 12.62
CA LEU A 42 -12.23 13.40 13.84
C LEU A 42 -12.68 14.71 14.52
N ASN A 43 -13.38 15.58 13.79
CA ASN A 43 -13.86 16.88 14.27
C ASN A 43 -12.72 17.73 14.88
N VAL A 44 -11.58 17.84 14.19
CA VAL A 44 -10.40 18.58 14.63
C VAL A 44 -10.07 19.73 13.68
N ASN A 45 -9.29 20.72 14.15
CA ASN A 45 -8.80 21.81 13.31
C ASN A 45 -7.67 21.32 12.37
N ASN A 46 -7.28 22.16 11.38
CA ASN A 46 -6.27 21.83 10.38
C ASN A 46 -4.89 21.54 10.99
N GLY A 47 -4.48 22.29 12.00
CA GLY A 47 -3.17 22.11 12.65
C GLY A 47 -3.09 20.76 13.37
N THR A 48 -4.10 20.45 14.19
CA THR A 48 -4.21 19.17 14.88
C THR A 48 -4.25 18.02 13.87
N PHE A 49 -5.04 18.13 12.81
CA PHE A 49 -5.15 17.10 11.79
C PHE A 49 -3.81 16.85 11.07
N GLY A 50 -3.08 17.91 10.74
CA GLY A 50 -1.73 17.78 10.15
C GLY A 50 -0.76 17.02 11.06
N THR A 51 -0.80 17.33 12.37
CA THR A 51 0.00 16.60 13.37
C THR A 51 -0.40 15.12 13.44
N LEU A 52 -1.70 14.82 13.44
CA LEU A 52 -2.19 13.43 13.44
C LEU A 52 -1.73 12.66 12.18
N LEU A 53 -1.83 13.26 11.01
CA LEU A 53 -1.34 12.65 9.76
C LEU A 53 0.17 12.36 9.80
N SER A 54 0.94 13.26 10.39
CA SER A 54 2.40 13.11 10.47
C SER A 54 2.83 11.92 11.32
N THR A 55 1.96 11.39 12.20
CA THR A 55 2.31 10.25 13.04
C THR A 55 2.61 8.97 12.26
N ALA A 56 2.09 8.82 11.04
CA ALA A 56 2.44 7.72 10.16
C ALA A 56 3.95 7.64 9.86
N SER A 57 4.63 8.79 9.83
CA SER A 57 6.08 8.85 9.61
C SER A 57 6.86 8.15 10.72
N ILE A 58 6.37 8.13 11.96
CA ILE A 58 7.01 7.43 13.09
C ILE A 58 7.11 5.94 12.78
N GLY A 59 5.99 5.33 12.39
CA GLY A 59 5.95 3.92 12.03
C GLY A 59 6.83 3.61 10.81
N SER A 60 6.82 4.50 9.82
CA SER A 60 7.67 4.36 8.63
C SER A 60 9.15 4.40 8.98
N ILE A 61 9.60 5.35 9.80
CA ILE A 61 11.01 5.49 10.20
C ILE A 61 11.45 4.26 11.00
N VAL A 62 10.67 3.84 11.99
CA VAL A 62 10.99 2.64 12.77
C VAL A 62 11.15 1.42 11.84
N MET A 63 10.20 1.23 10.93
CA MET A 63 10.25 0.09 10.02
C MET A 63 11.40 0.18 9.01
N LEU A 64 11.80 1.37 8.57
CA LEU A 64 12.97 1.54 7.70
C LEU A 64 14.26 1.12 8.39
N LEU A 65 14.37 1.30 9.72
CA LEU A 65 15.56 0.91 10.48
C LEU A 65 15.65 -0.61 10.69
N ILE A 66 14.53 -1.29 10.94
CA ILE A 66 14.53 -2.71 11.31
C ILE A 66 13.95 -3.64 10.25
N GLY A 67 13.20 -3.09 9.29
CA GLY A 67 12.42 -3.87 8.32
C GLY A 67 13.27 -4.75 7.43
N GLY A 68 14.47 -4.34 7.04
CA GLY A 68 15.41 -5.18 6.29
C GLY A 68 15.75 -6.47 7.01
N GLN A 69 15.98 -6.42 8.32
CA GLN A 69 16.25 -7.61 9.16
C GLN A 69 15.01 -8.50 9.27
N ILE A 70 13.83 -7.90 9.41
CA ILE A 70 12.56 -8.63 9.47
C ILE A 70 12.34 -9.36 8.14
N VAL A 71 12.44 -8.66 7.00
CA VAL A 71 12.27 -9.24 5.66
C VAL A 71 13.28 -10.36 5.41
N HIS A 72 14.52 -10.19 5.86
CA HIS A 72 15.54 -11.25 5.75
C HIS A 72 15.14 -12.51 6.52
N ARG A 73 14.56 -12.37 7.72
CA ARG A 73 14.17 -13.53 8.57
C ARG A 73 12.91 -14.24 8.07
N ILE A 74 11.88 -13.52 7.69
CA ILE A 74 10.58 -14.13 7.34
C ILE A 74 10.38 -14.35 5.83
N GLY A 75 11.24 -13.77 5.00
CA GLY A 75 11.19 -13.81 3.55
C GLY A 75 10.28 -12.72 2.94
N ALA A 76 10.64 -12.26 1.73
CA ALA A 76 9.95 -11.16 1.07
C ALA A 76 8.46 -11.43 0.84
N LYS A 77 8.08 -12.64 0.43
CA LYS A 77 6.67 -13.00 0.17
C LYS A 77 5.80 -12.82 1.42
N ARG A 78 6.23 -13.39 2.55
CA ARG A 78 5.50 -13.27 3.83
C ARG A 78 5.46 -11.82 4.32
N ALA A 79 6.57 -11.08 4.18
CA ALA A 79 6.62 -9.68 4.56
C ALA A 79 5.64 -8.81 3.73
N MET A 80 5.52 -9.05 2.42
CA MET A 80 4.52 -8.38 1.58
C MET A 80 3.09 -8.74 1.99
N GLN A 81 2.80 -10.01 2.29
CA GLN A 81 1.47 -10.45 2.75
C GLN A 81 1.08 -9.82 4.08
N ILE A 82 1.99 -9.81 5.05
CA ILE A 82 1.78 -9.16 6.35
C ILE A 82 1.57 -7.65 6.15
N GLY A 83 2.42 -7.02 5.36
CA GLY A 83 2.33 -5.59 5.07
C GLY A 83 1.01 -5.20 4.41
N SER A 84 0.59 -5.91 3.35
CA SER A 84 -0.67 -5.63 2.65
C SER A 84 -1.89 -5.85 3.54
N THR A 85 -1.91 -6.93 4.33
CA THR A 85 -2.99 -7.20 5.29
C THR A 85 -3.05 -6.12 6.37
N ALA A 86 -1.90 -5.71 6.91
CA ALA A 86 -1.85 -4.66 7.92
C ALA A 86 -2.28 -3.30 7.35
N VAL A 87 -1.92 -2.97 6.09
CA VAL A 87 -2.45 -1.77 5.41
C VAL A 87 -3.97 -1.83 5.29
N ALA A 88 -4.53 -2.95 4.85
CA ALA A 88 -5.97 -3.09 4.72
C ALA A 88 -6.69 -2.87 6.06
N ILE A 89 -6.24 -3.53 7.12
CA ILE A 89 -6.83 -3.40 8.46
C ILE A 89 -6.71 -1.95 8.97
N THR A 90 -5.52 -1.37 8.92
CA THR A 90 -5.29 -0.02 9.45
C THR A 90 -6.06 1.05 8.67
N TYR A 91 -6.19 0.91 7.36
CA TYR A 91 -6.97 1.84 6.53
C TYR A 91 -8.48 1.74 6.81
N ILE A 92 -8.99 0.53 7.03
CA ILE A 92 -10.37 0.35 7.48
C ILE A 92 -10.58 1.04 8.84
N VAL A 93 -9.67 0.84 9.80
CA VAL A 93 -9.73 1.50 11.11
C VAL A 93 -9.69 3.03 10.96
N LEU A 94 -8.77 3.58 10.15
CA LEU A 94 -8.67 5.01 9.89
C LEU A 94 -9.95 5.59 9.29
N ALA A 95 -10.60 4.87 8.38
CA ALA A 95 -11.83 5.33 7.72
C ALA A 95 -13.05 5.33 8.66
N HIS A 96 -13.06 4.51 9.71
CA HIS A 96 -14.18 4.38 10.64
C HIS A 96 -14.00 5.17 11.94
N THR A 97 -12.76 5.48 12.33
CA THR A 97 -12.51 6.07 13.64
C THR A 97 -12.97 7.53 13.75
N LYS A 98 -13.51 7.86 14.92
CA LYS A 98 -13.79 9.23 15.36
C LYS A 98 -12.85 9.67 16.49
N SER A 99 -12.00 8.77 16.98
CA SER A 99 -11.07 9.01 18.07
C SER A 99 -9.70 9.44 17.56
N PRO A 100 -9.17 10.63 17.93
CA PRO A 100 -7.81 11.03 17.59
C PRO A 100 -6.75 10.05 18.08
N PHE A 101 -6.94 9.43 19.24
CA PHE A 101 -6.02 8.43 19.78
C PHE A 101 -5.95 7.18 18.90
N VAL A 102 -7.10 6.62 18.52
CA VAL A 102 -7.16 5.45 17.63
C VAL A 102 -6.57 5.80 16.26
N PHE A 103 -6.81 7.03 15.78
CA PHE A 103 -6.24 7.51 14.53
C PHE A 103 -4.69 7.53 14.58
N VAL A 104 -4.09 8.04 15.68
CA VAL A 104 -2.62 8.04 15.86
C VAL A 104 -2.06 6.62 15.81
N VAL A 105 -2.63 5.70 16.60
CA VAL A 105 -2.17 4.31 16.64
C VAL A 105 -2.27 3.65 15.27
N ALA A 106 -3.43 3.78 14.61
CA ALA A 106 -3.64 3.22 13.29
C ALA A 106 -2.72 3.86 12.23
N SER A 107 -2.45 5.18 12.31
CA SER A 107 -1.51 5.87 11.42
C SER A 107 -0.07 5.36 11.58
N ILE A 108 0.42 5.21 12.81
CA ILE A 108 1.75 4.66 13.07
C ILE A 108 1.87 3.24 12.50
N LEU A 109 0.88 2.39 12.76
CA LEU A 109 0.85 1.03 12.25
C LEU A 109 0.75 0.98 10.73
N SER A 110 -0.02 1.87 10.11
CA SER A 110 -0.12 1.95 8.64
C SER A 110 1.21 2.35 8.00
N GLY A 111 1.91 3.34 8.58
CA GLY A 111 3.23 3.74 8.14
C GLY A 111 4.25 2.60 8.19
N ALA A 112 4.24 1.83 9.29
CA ALA A 112 5.08 0.64 9.42
C ALA A 112 4.72 -0.44 8.38
N ALA A 113 3.42 -0.69 8.18
CA ALA A 113 2.92 -1.68 7.24
C ALA A 113 3.28 -1.34 5.78
N ILE A 114 3.15 -0.07 5.39
CA ILE A 114 3.56 0.43 4.08
C ILE A 114 5.07 0.24 3.89
N SER A 115 5.86 0.60 4.88
CA SER A 115 7.32 0.53 4.80
C SER A 115 7.83 -0.91 4.69
N ILE A 116 7.30 -1.86 5.46
CA ILE A 116 7.72 -3.26 5.35
C ILE A 116 7.35 -3.85 3.99
N TYR A 117 6.18 -3.49 3.44
CA TYR A 117 5.79 -3.90 2.11
C TYR A 117 6.76 -3.34 1.05
N HIS A 118 7.11 -2.04 1.13
CA HIS A 118 8.06 -1.42 0.22
C HIS A 118 9.45 -2.05 0.28
N ILE A 119 9.98 -2.31 1.47
CA ILE A 119 11.28 -2.96 1.64
C ILE A 119 11.26 -4.36 1.01
N ALA A 120 10.22 -5.14 1.29
CA ALA A 120 10.09 -6.50 0.80
C ALA A 120 9.91 -6.56 -0.74
N SER A 121 9.04 -5.71 -1.29
CA SER A 121 8.76 -5.66 -2.72
C SER A 121 9.97 -5.14 -3.52
N SER A 122 10.66 -4.12 -3.01
CA SER A 122 11.86 -3.58 -3.64
C SER A 122 13.00 -4.58 -3.65
N GLY A 123 13.27 -5.25 -2.53
CA GLY A 123 14.29 -6.30 -2.44
C GLY A 123 13.99 -7.48 -3.36
N HIS A 124 12.75 -7.94 -3.40
CA HIS A 124 12.33 -9.02 -4.31
C HIS A 124 12.50 -8.62 -5.78
N THR A 125 12.08 -7.41 -6.13
CA THR A 125 12.17 -6.90 -7.50
C THR A 125 13.62 -6.72 -7.96
N LEU A 126 14.49 -6.20 -7.10
CA LEU A 126 15.91 -6.03 -7.41
C LEU A 126 16.57 -7.38 -7.68
N HIS A 127 16.35 -8.36 -6.80
CA HIS A 127 16.87 -9.73 -7.01
C HIS A 127 16.39 -10.34 -8.32
N ARG A 128 15.13 -10.12 -8.71
CA ARG A 128 14.59 -10.60 -9.98
C ARG A 128 15.17 -9.85 -11.19
N GLN A 129 15.38 -8.55 -11.07
CA GLN A 129 16.02 -7.76 -12.11
C GLN A 129 17.43 -8.28 -12.43
N ASP A 130 18.21 -8.62 -11.40
CA ASP A 130 19.56 -9.17 -11.56
C ASP A 130 19.54 -10.54 -12.26
N GLN A 131 18.57 -11.40 -11.91
CA GLN A 131 18.41 -12.71 -12.54
C GLN A 131 18.00 -12.64 -14.02
N VAL A 132 17.17 -11.66 -14.37
CA VAL A 132 16.62 -11.50 -15.74
C VAL A 132 17.58 -10.70 -16.63
N GLY A 133 18.51 -9.92 -16.05
CA GLY A 133 19.43 -9.04 -16.77
C GLY A 133 18.72 -7.89 -17.50
N LYS A 134 17.51 -7.50 -17.08
CA LYS A 134 16.71 -6.44 -17.69
C LYS A 134 16.16 -5.50 -16.62
N ILE A 135 16.17 -4.21 -16.92
CA ILE A 135 15.61 -3.18 -16.03
C ILE A 135 14.08 -3.30 -16.01
N ILE A 136 13.50 -3.71 -14.89
CA ILE A 136 12.06 -3.90 -14.70
C ILE A 136 11.45 -2.92 -13.69
N ILE A 137 12.24 -2.38 -12.76
CA ILE A 137 11.78 -1.49 -11.68
C ILE A 137 10.96 -0.30 -12.18
N PRO A 138 11.36 0.48 -13.22
CA PRO A 138 10.57 1.62 -13.68
C PRO A 138 9.18 1.22 -14.17
N LYS A 139 9.04 0.05 -14.82
CA LYS A 139 7.73 -0.45 -15.27
C LYS A 139 6.81 -0.82 -14.11
N LEU A 140 7.36 -1.39 -13.04
CA LEU A 140 6.60 -1.73 -11.85
C LEU A 140 6.12 -0.48 -11.11
N HIS A 141 6.97 0.55 -11.01
CA HIS A 141 6.56 1.84 -10.46
C HIS A 141 5.53 2.55 -11.35
N GLY A 142 5.62 2.40 -12.67
CA GLY A 142 4.57 2.85 -13.59
C GLY A 142 3.22 2.17 -13.32
N ALA A 143 3.21 0.85 -13.10
CA ALA A 143 2.01 0.11 -12.73
C ALA A 143 1.44 0.58 -11.38
N TRP A 144 2.31 0.82 -10.39
CA TRP A 144 1.94 1.42 -9.11
C TRP A 144 1.29 2.81 -9.31
N GLY A 145 1.88 3.67 -10.13
CA GLY A 145 1.33 5.01 -10.44
C GLY A 145 -0.04 4.94 -11.11
N ILE A 146 -0.26 3.99 -12.02
CA ILE A 146 -1.59 3.76 -12.63
C ILE A 146 -2.60 3.32 -11.57
N GLY A 147 -2.21 2.44 -10.64
CA GLY A 147 -3.05 2.05 -9.50
C GLY A 147 -3.41 3.22 -8.61
N ALA A 148 -2.45 4.08 -8.31
CA ALA A 148 -2.65 5.30 -7.53
C ALA A 148 -3.63 6.27 -8.20
N LEU A 149 -3.48 6.47 -9.52
CA LEU A 149 -4.38 7.30 -10.32
C LEU A 149 -5.80 6.73 -10.36
N ALA A 150 -5.92 5.41 -10.57
CA ALA A 150 -7.21 4.72 -10.56
C ALA A 150 -7.92 4.87 -9.21
N SER A 151 -7.18 4.75 -8.10
CA SER A 151 -7.70 4.96 -6.75
C SER A 151 -8.25 6.39 -6.55
N SER A 152 -7.51 7.38 -7.02
CA SER A 152 -7.93 8.79 -6.94
C SER A 152 -9.17 9.05 -7.79
N ALA A 153 -9.26 8.46 -8.99
CA ALA A 153 -10.42 8.57 -9.86
C ALA A 153 -11.67 7.92 -9.23
N ILE A 154 -11.52 6.71 -8.66
CA ILE A 154 -12.62 6.04 -7.95
C ILE A 154 -13.09 6.90 -6.79
N ALA A 155 -12.17 7.40 -5.95
CA ALA A 155 -12.51 8.24 -4.83
C ALA A 155 -13.28 9.50 -5.26
N PHE A 156 -12.84 10.16 -6.33
CA PHE A 156 -13.53 11.34 -6.88
C PHE A 156 -14.98 11.01 -7.30
N LEU A 157 -15.17 9.90 -8.01
CA LEU A 157 -16.50 9.51 -8.51
C LEU A 157 -17.47 9.12 -7.39
N VAL A 158 -16.98 8.52 -6.30
CA VAL A 158 -17.85 8.02 -5.22
C VAL A 158 -17.96 8.98 -4.04
N ALA A 159 -17.10 9.99 -3.91
CA ALA A 159 -17.02 10.83 -2.73
C ALA A 159 -18.34 11.54 -2.35
N ALA A 160 -19.12 11.94 -3.37
CA ALA A 160 -20.38 12.65 -3.14
C ALA A 160 -21.51 11.76 -2.58
N ASN A 161 -21.48 10.46 -2.88
CA ASN A 161 -22.61 9.55 -2.63
C ASN A 161 -22.28 8.38 -1.69
N VAL A 162 -20.99 8.12 -1.47
CA VAL A 162 -20.53 6.98 -0.66
C VAL A 162 -19.66 7.46 0.49
N SER A 163 -20.01 7.04 1.71
CA SER A 163 -19.21 7.39 2.89
C SER A 163 -17.79 6.82 2.77
N ILE A 164 -16.82 7.50 3.39
CA ILE A 164 -15.44 7.05 3.43
C ILE A 164 -15.31 5.63 4.00
N ALA A 165 -16.09 5.31 5.03
CA ALA A 165 -16.10 4.01 5.67
C ALA A 165 -16.43 2.89 4.67
N TRP A 166 -17.52 3.03 3.92
CA TRP A 166 -17.91 2.06 2.90
C TRP A 166 -16.92 1.98 1.74
N HIS A 167 -16.48 3.13 1.22
CA HIS A 167 -15.51 3.18 0.12
C HIS A 167 -14.24 2.43 0.47
N ILE A 168 -13.59 2.80 1.59
CA ILE A 168 -12.31 2.22 1.98
C ILE A 168 -12.45 0.75 2.36
N THR A 169 -13.50 0.38 3.12
CA THR A 169 -13.72 -1.03 3.48
C THR A 169 -13.89 -1.90 2.26
N THR A 170 -14.76 -1.52 1.33
CA THR A 170 -14.99 -2.29 0.11
C THR A 170 -13.71 -2.42 -0.72
N LEU A 171 -12.99 -1.32 -0.92
CA LEU A 171 -11.75 -1.32 -1.69
C LEU A 171 -10.69 -2.22 -1.04
N MET A 172 -10.47 -2.09 0.27
CA MET A 172 -9.48 -2.90 0.98
C MET A 172 -9.81 -4.38 1.00
N VAL A 173 -11.08 -4.74 1.22
CA VAL A 173 -11.53 -6.14 1.18
C VAL A 173 -11.36 -6.72 -0.23
N VAL A 174 -11.81 -6.01 -1.26
CA VAL A 174 -11.67 -6.46 -2.65
C VAL A 174 -10.19 -6.67 -3.00
N VAL A 175 -9.33 -5.69 -2.73
CA VAL A 175 -7.90 -5.82 -3.02
C VAL A 175 -7.28 -6.96 -2.22
N TRP A 176 -7.62 -7.12 -0.94
CA TRP A 176 -7.08 -8.18 -0.09
C TRP A 176 -7.47 -9.59 -0.57
N VAL A 177 -8.71 -9.77 -1.03
CA VAL A 177 -9.21 -11.07 -1.54
C VAL A 177 -8.51 -11.48 -2.84
N ILE A 178 -8.11 -10.51 -3.68
CA ILE A 178 -7.50 -10.78 -4.99
C ILE A 178 -5.96 -10.75 -4.97
N THR A 179 -5.32 -10.47 -3.79
CA THR A 179 -3.86 -10.45 -3.60
C THR A 179 -3.37 -11.72 -2.91
#